data_6ba9d0ff7395f12c223823fa0b62bea4
#
_entry.id   6ba9d0ff7395f12c223823fa0b62bea4
#
_cell.length_a   1.000
_cell.length_b   1.000
_cell.length_c   1.000
_cell.angle_alpha   90.00
_cell.angle_beta   90.00
_cell.angle_gamma   90.00
#
_symmetry.space_group_name_H-M   'P 1'
#
loop_
_entity.id
_entity.type
_entity.pdbx_description
1 polymer ?
#
loop_
_entity_poly.entity_id
_entity_poly.type
_entity_poly.pdbx_seq_one_letter_code
_entity_poly.pdbx_strand_id
1 'polypeptide(L)'
;MTETTAAAALEAPITSVTVFRDGARVVRAGAIRLAAGPRSVLIGGLPATADTSSVRVAARGGDLALLNVEVHRRVAAVPLREQAARLRAEVERWRDAVQGLDDEDAAELAGLGFLTHLSEAAATALARAVGSGRAGYDELSGMAGHLCASTAGTLANRREIAARKRAAKQELAAAEARLAAAEQGAAKAAETVAFIEVTVDLEAREATEAEIDLSYHVSGASWRSLYDLTLDGDRLNVSYLAEVTQQTGEDWPETALVLSTARQGQSRTLPELSPWYIGRPQPQPVAAAAMAVSSGMAGGAGADDGSESDPRVRGAYLGGAPKMQPRAARMLAARQAESESGAGLTYTVARPLAVPGDGGPHKTLVAAFEADAVLDYLTVPVLAPEAYLRATVTNGGLLLLPGRARIFHGAQFVGETHLDTVAPGEEFEVQLGVDDQIKVERKLRRRSTSKALLGGTRTIDIGYEITVENHRDRTATVSVHDHIPVSADGDIKVRAREATPPPAETDDLGELTWNLVLTPREEATIKHRFTVEHPAQATVTGL
;
A
#
# COMPACT_ATOMS: atom_id res chain seq x y z
N MET A 1 3.37 47.19 40.26
CA MET A 1 2.91 47.36 38.86
C MET A 1 3.94 46.55 38.05
N THR A 2 3.60 45.33 37.72
CA THR A 2 4.44 44.45 36.87
C THR A 2 4.19 44.86 35.42
N GLU A 3 5.18 45.48 34.78
CA GLU A 3 5.17 45.70 33.34
C GLU A 3 5.03 44.31 32.67
N THR A 4 3.89 44.10 32.05
CA THR A 4 3.69 42.93 31.19
C THR A 4 4.57 43.15 29.95
N THR A 5 5.78 42.62 29.97
CA THR A 5 6.66 42.61 28.80
C THR A 5 5.97 41.81 27.72
N ALA A 6 5.69 42.44 26.58
CA ALA A 6 5.05 41.76 25.45
C ALA A 6 5.86 40.50 25.09
N ALA A 7 5.19 39.36 24.94
CA ALA A 7 5.83 38.12 24.58
C ALA A 7 6.49 38.23 23.18
N ALA A 8 7.75 37.81 23.09
CA ALA A 8 8.48 37.81 21.82
C ALA A 8 7.99 36.65 20.95
N ALA A 9 7.53 36.95 19.75
CA ALA A 9 7.12 35.92 18.82
C ALA A 9 8.35 35.13 18.30
N LEU A 10 8.30 33.81 18.38
CA LEU A 10 9.32 32.92 17.86
C LEU A 10 8.76 32.10 16.67
N GLU A 11 9.42 32.24 15.54
CA GLU A 11 9.21 31.32 14.41
C GLU A 11 9.93 30.00 14.69
N ALA A 12 9.17 28.94 14.86
CA ALA A 12 9.67 27.58 15.12
C ALA A 12 9.21 26.63 14.00
N PRO A 13 10.01 26.47 12.94
CA PRO A 13 9.69 25.52 11.86
C PRO A 13 9.71 24.08 12.36
N ILE A 14 8.99 23.21 11.64
CA ILE A 14 9.01 21.75 11.89
C ILE A 14 10.37 21.21 11.50
N THR A 15 11.04 20.54 12.42
CA THR A 15 12.38 19.95 12.23
C THR A 15 12.35 18.43 12.10
N SER A 16 11.42 17.78 12.79
CA SER A 16 11.23 16.34 12.67
C SER A 16 9.80 15.92 12.97
N VAL A 17 9.36 14.82 12.37
CA VAL A 17 8.05 14.23 12.61
C VAL A 17 8.23 12.72 12.86
N THR A 18 7.65 12.23 13.96
CA THR A 18 7.53 10.80 14.23
C THR A 18 6.07 10.39 14.00
N VAL A 19 5.82 9.59 12.96
CA VAL A 19 4.48 9.11 12.62
C VAL A 19 4.23 7.77 13.28
N PHE A 20 3.12 7.66 14.01
CA PHE A 20 2.62 6.45 14.64
C PHE A 20 1.50 5.82 13.80
N ARG A 21 0.93 4.73 14.27
CA ARG A 21 -0.23 4.09 13.62
C ARG A 21 -1.52 4.90 13.79
N ASP A 22 -1.56 5.80 14.76
CA ASP A 22 -2.76 6.52 15.22
C ASP A 22 -2.52 8.01 15.51
N GLY A 23 -1.48 8.60 14.95
CA GLY A 23 -1.13 10.01 15.14
C GLY A 23 0.32 10.29 14.77
N ALA A 24 0.77 11.50 15.11
CA ALA A 24 2.17 11.88 14.95
C ALA A 24 2.67 12.74 16.11
N ARG A 25 3.96 12.66 16.39
CA ARG A 25 4.68 13.62 17.23
C ARG A 25 5.44 14.57 16.32
N VAL A 26 5.11 15.83 16.39
CA VAL A 26 5.77 16.91 15.64
C VAL A 26 6.76 17.61 16.58
N VAL A 27 7.96 17.90 16.08
CA VAL A 27 8.97 18.69 16.77
C VAL A 27 9.25 19.94 15.95
N ARG A 28 9.16 21.08 16.61
CA ARG A 28 9.51 22.39 16.06
C ARG A 28 10.69 22.96 16.83
N ALA A 29 11.61 23.61 16.17
CA ALA A 29 12.74 24.25 16.82
C ALA A 29 12.93 25.68 16.28
N GLY A 30 13.30 26.59 17.17
CA GLY A 30 13.60 27.98 16.81
C GLY A 30 14.63 28.59 17.74
N ALA A 31 15.48 29.45 17.19
CA ALA A 31 16.50 30.17 17.93
C ALA A 31 16.03 31.61 18.22
N ILE A 32 16.25 32.08 19.45
CA ILE A 32 15.89 33.42 19.88
C ILE A 32 17.00 33.99 20.75
N ARG A 33 17.24 35.31 20.62
CA ARG A 33 18.11 36.04 21.54
C ARG A 33 17.31 36.58 22.70
N LEU A 34 17.69 36.18 23.90
CA LEU A 34 17.07 36.60 25.16
C LEU A 34 17.99 37.58 25.88
N ALA A 35 17.43 38.69 26.33
CA ALA A 35 18.11 39.57 27.28
C ALA A 35 18.00 39.01 28.70
N ALA A 36 18.91 39.38 29.59
CA ALA A 36 18.88 38.96 30.99
C ALA A 36 17.54 39.27 31.67
N GLY A 37 17.11 38.41 32.59
CA GLY A 37 15.87 38.49 33.35
C GLY A 37 14.73 37.61 32.76
N PRO A 38 13.53 37.73 33.35
CA PRO A 38 12.36 36.98 32.91
C PRO A 38 11.88 37.47 31.54
N ARG A 39 11.57 36.51 30.64
CA ARG A 39 11.10 36.76 29.28
C ARG A 39 10.01 35.74 28.93
N SER A 40 8.99 36.23 28.21
CA SER A 40 7.95 35.41 27.64
C SER A 40 8.16 35.28 26.14
N VAL A 41 8.10 34.04 25.63
CA VAL A 41 8.23 33.70 24.20
C VAL A 41 6.93 33.06 23.73
N LEU A 42 6.39 33.55 22.63
CA LEU A 42 5.15 33.07 22.03
C LEU A 42 5.47 32.25 20.78
N ILE A 43 5.03 31.00 20.75
CA ILE A 43 5.08 30.11 19.60
C ILE A 43 3.65 29.86 19.13
N GLY A 44 3.32 30.33 17.95
CA GLY A 44 1.97 30.23 17.39
C GLY A 44 1.87 29.24 16.22
N GLY A 45 0.65 29.09 15.69
CA GLY A 45 0.40 28.33 14.47
C GLY A 45 0.44 26.80 14.63
N LEU A 46 0.22 26.28 15.84
CA LEU A 46 0.02 24.84 16.02
C LEU A 46 -1.40 24.47 15.57
N PRO A 47 -1.60 23.28 14.96
CA PRO A 47 -2.92 22.86 14.50
C PRO A 47 -3.88 22.61 15.68
N ALA A 48 -5.17 22.83 15.45
CA ALA A 48 -6.20 22.57 16.47
C ALA A 48 -6.32 21.09 16.88
N THR A 49 -5.80 20.21 16.05
CA THR A 49 -5.71 18.75 16.28
C THR A 49 -4.61 18.36 17.27
N ALA A 50 -3.74 19.32 17.65
CA ALA A 50 -2.69 19.05 18.63
C ALA A 50 -3.29 18.81 20.01
N ASP A 51 -2.81 17.75 20.66
CA ASP A 51 -3.16 17.43 22.04
C ASP A 51 -2.39 18.38 22.99
N THR A 52 -3.11 19.31 23.59
CA THR A 52 -2.55 20.32 24.50
C THR A 52 -1.87 19.70 25.72
N SER A 53 -2.27 18.52 26.15
CA SER A 53 -1.68 17.82 27.30
C SER A 53 -0.32 17.18 26.96
N SER A 54 -0.06 16.97 25.68
CA SER A 54 1.16 16.37 25.16
C SER A 54 2.28 17.38 24.89
N VAL A 55 1.99 18.68 24.97
CA VAL A 55 2.96 19.75 24.71
C VAL A 55 4.13 19.66 25.68
N ARG A 56 5.35 19.61 25.13
CA ARG A 56 6.60 19.65 25.86
C ARG A 56 7.51 20.69 25.24
N VAL A 57 8.15 21.46 26.10
CA VAL A 57 9.11 22.49 25.72
C VAL A 57 10.44 22.17 26.37
N ALA A 58 11.51 22.28 25.59
CA ALA A 58 12.88 22.25 26.09
C ALA A 58 13.60 23.50 25.58
N ALA A 59 14.33 24.17 26.46
CA ALA A 59 15.16 25.29 26.09
C ALA A 59 16.64 24.94 26.30
N ARG A 60 17.47 25.20 25.31
CA ARG A 60 18.91 24.97 25.33
C ARG A 60 19.63 26.30 25.09
N GLY A 61 20.73 26.51 25.77
CA GLY A 61 21.56 27.71 25.66
C GLY A 61 21.85 28.27 27.03
N GLY A 62 23.01 28.85 27.31
CA GLY A 62 23.39 29.52 28.53
C GLY A 62 22.83 29.00 29.84
N ASP A 63 22.75 29.87 30.86
CA ASP A 63 22.09 29.58 32.14
C ASP A 63 20.60 30.05 32.05
N LEU A 64 19.76 29.14 31.52
CA LEU A 64 18.34 29.35 31.28
C LEU A 64 17.50 28.47 32.21
N ALA A 65 16.50 29.09 32.85
CA ALA A 65 15.48 28.36 33.60
C ALA A 65 14.13 28.46 32.87
N LEU A 66 13.47 27.33 32.64
CA LEU A 66 12.08 27.28 32.20
C LEU A 66 11.18 27.48 33.41
N LEU A 67 10.41 28.56 33.42
CA LEU A 67 9.55 28.91 34.56
C LEU A 67 8.14 28.34 34.38
N ASN A 68 7.57 28.51 33.19
CA ASN A 68 6.19 28.13 32.92
C ASN A 68 5.97 27.82 31.44
N VAL A 69 4.97 27.00 31.13
CA VAL A 69 4.48 26.74 29.77
C VAL A 69 2.96 26.82 29.80
N GLU A 70 2.40 27.78 29.11
CA GLU A 70 0.97 27.94 28.97
C GLU A 70 0.53 27.64 27.55
N VAL A 71 -0.53 26.85 27.42
CA VAL A 71 -1.08 26.42 26.12
C VAL A 71 -2.46 27.03 25.99
N HIS A 72 -2.63 27.90 25.01
CA HIS A 72 -3.89 28.60 24.76
C HIS A 72 -4.50 28.18 23.43
N ARG A 73 -5.74 27.73 23.46
CA ARG A 73 -6.51 27.54 22.23
C ARG A 73 -7.06 28.90 21.80
N ARG A 74 -6.63 29.38 20.65
CA ARG A 74 -7.09 30.60 20.03
C ARG A 74 -8.01 30.30 18.87
N VAL A 75 -8.91 31.22 18.63
CA VAL A 75 -9.81 31.18 17.50
C VAL A 75 -9.56 32.48 16.73
N ALA A 76 -8.94 32.38 15.57
CA ALA A 76 -8.80 33.52 14.69
C ALA A 76 -9.67 33.32 13.46
N ALA A 77 -10.27 34.39 13.00
CA ALA A 77 -10.74 34.47 11.63
C ALA A 77 -9.47 34.48 10.75
N VAL A 78 -8.98 33.28 10.34
CA VAL A 78 -7.92 33.24 9.32
C VAL A 78 -8.47 33.96 8.11
N PRO A 79 -7.75 34.94 7.56
CA PRO A 79 -8.18 35.52 6.31
C PRO A 79 -8.15 34.40 5.30
N LEU A 80 -9.30 33.79 5.00
CA LEU A 80 -9.58 32.94 3.83
C LEU A 80 -9.03 33.56 2.54
N ARG A 81 -8.68 34.84 2.62
CA ARG A 81 -7.97 35.62 1.60
C ARG A 81 -6.59 35.06 1.24
N GLU A 82 -5.81 34.51 2.19
CA GLU A 82 -4.46 34.04 1.87
C GLU A 82 -4.51 32.69 1.15
N GLN A 83 -5.32 31.74 1.61
CA GLN A 83 -5.47 30.47 0.93
C GLN A 83 -6.13 30.64 -0.45
N ALA A 84 -7.19 31.46 -0.53
CA ALA A 84 -7.80 31.80 -1.80
C ALA A 84 -6.84 32.60 -2.70
N ALA A 85 -5.99 33.45 -2.13
CA ALA A 85 -4.98 34.18 -2.89
C ALA A 85 -3.91 33.24 -3.46
N ARG A 86 -3.44 32.26 -2.68
CA ARG A 86 -2.50 31.23 -3.16
C ARG A 86 -3.10 30.37 -4.28
N LEU A 87 -4.33 29.90 -4.10
CA LEU A 87 -5.04 29.12 -5.11
C LEU A 87 -5.33 29.93 -6.37
N ARG A 88 -5.67 31.23 -6.23
CA ARG A 88 -5.82 32.14 -7.39
C ARG A 88 -4.49 32.31 -8.13
N ALA A 89 -3.39 32.50 -7.42
CA ALA A 89 -2.07 32.57 -8.04
C ALA A 89 -1.68 31.27 -8.73
N GLU A 90 -2.10 30.11 -8.22
CA GLU A 90 -1.91 28.82 -8.86
C GLU A 90 -2.72 28.71 -10.17
N VAL A 91 -3.98 29.11 -10.15
CA VAL A 91 -4.86 29.16 -11.35
C VAL A 91 -4.27 30.08 -12.42
N GLU A 92 -3.84 31.31 -12.04
CA GLU A 92 -3.21 32.23 -12.99
C GLU A 92 -1.94 31.66 -13.61
N ARG A 93 -1.09 31.03 -12.82
CA ARG A 93 0.12 30.37 -13.32
C ARG A 93 -0.18 29.30 -14.35
N TRP A 94 -1.24 28.48 -14.14
CA TRP A 94 -1.62 27.46 -15.11
C TRP A 94 -2.31 28.07 -16.33
N ARG A 95 -3.04 29.19 -16.20
CA ARG A 95 -3.58 29.94 -17.33
C ARG A 95 -2.48 30.49 -18.22
N ASP A 96 -1.47 31.10 -17.60
CA ASP A 96 -0.31 31.61 -18.32
C ASP A 96 0.45 30.49 -19.05
N ALA A 97 0.59 29.33 -18.39
CA ALA A 97 1.22 28.16 -19.01
C ALA A 97 0.42 27.65 -20.24
N VAL A 98 -0.92 27.61 -20.16
CA VAL A 98 -1.77 27.24 -21.31
C VAL A 98 -1.66 28.27 -22.40
N GLN A 99 -1.67 29.57 -22.09
CA GLN A 99 -1.51 30.66 -23.06
C GLN A 99 -0.17 30.58 -23.77
N GLY A 100 0.94 30.37 -23.02
CA GLY A 100 2.27 30.22 -23.62
C GLY A 100 2.34 29.06 -24.62
N LEU A 101 1.67 27.94 -24.32
CA LEU A 101 1.57 26.81 -25.23
C LEU A 101 0.68 27.11 -26.47
N ASP A 102 -0.33 27.96 -26.32
CA ASP A 102 -1.11 28.45 -27.46
C ASP A 102 -0.27 29.33 -28.39
N ASP A 103 0.56 30.19 -27.81
CA ASP A 103 1.47 31.05 -28.57
C ASP A 103 2.57 30.23 -29.29
N GLU A 104 3.11 29.16 -28.62
CA GLU A 104 4.02 28.22 -29.26
C GLU A 104 3.35 27.49 -30.45
N ASP A 105 2.10 27.00 -30.32
CA ASP A 105 1.38 26.34 -31.42
C ASP A 105 1.07 27.30 -32.58
N ALA A 106 0.75 28.55 -32.24
CA ALA A 106 0.49 29.58 -33.27
C ALA A 106 1.78 29.91 -34.05
N ALA A 107 2.94 29.95 -33.39
CA ALA A 107 4.23 30.16 -34.05
C ALA A 107 4.58 29.00 -35.01
N GLU A 108 4.41 27.75 -34.54
CA GLU A 108 4.60 26.56 -35.38
C GLU A 108 3.63 26.50 -36.56
N LEU A 109 2.39 26.92 -36.35
CA LEU A 109 1.39 27.01 -37.43
C LEU A 109 1.77 28.05 -38.49
N ALA A 110 2.27 29.21 -38.06
CA ALA A 110 2.79 30.24 -38.96
C ALA A 110 3.99 29.73 -39.75
N GLY A 111 4.90 28.99 -39.10
CA GLY A 111 6.03 28.31 -39.73
C GLY A 111 5.58 27.30 -40.79
N LEU A 112 4.57 26.51 -40.49
CA LEU A 112 3.99 25.56 -41.45
C LEU A 112 3.38 26.28 -42.66
N GLY A 113 2.67 27.39 -42.43
CA GLY A 113 2.13 28.25 -43.51
C GLY A 113 3.25 28.78 -44.42
N PHE A 114 4.34 29.28 -43.83
CA PHE A 114 5.51 29.73 -44.60
C PHE A 114 6.14 28.60 -45.43
N LEU A 115 6.34 27.40 -44.85
CA LEU A 115 6.88 26.23 -45.55
C LEU A 115 5.95 25.80 -46.70
N THR A 116 4.63 25.89 -46.54
CA THR A 116 3.67 25.58 -47.59
C THR A 116 3.77 26.56 -48.77
N HIS A 117 3.79 27.88 -48.53
CA HIS A 117 3.98 28.88 -49.56
C HIS A 117 5.34 28.78 -50.23
N LEU A 118 6.39 28.49 -49.44
CA LEU A 118 7.72 28.27 -49.99
C LEU A 118 7.76 27.05 -50.91
N SER A 119 7.10 25.96 -50.55
CA SER A 119 7.03 24.73 -51.35
C SER A 119 6.31 24.95 -52.66
N GLU A 120 5.22 25.70 -52.67
CA GLU A 120 4.47 26.06 -53.88
C GLU A 120 5.29 26.95 -54.84
N ALA A 121 5.90 27.98 -54.28
CA ALA A 121 6.77 28.87 -55.07
C ALA A 121 7.99 28.13 -55.61
N ALA A 122 8.64 27.33 -54.81
CA ALA A 122 9.80 26.54 -55.17
C ALA A 122 9.48 25.47 -56.23
N ALA A 123 8.36 24.76 -56.06
CA ALA A 123 7.90 23.75 -57.04
C ALA A 123 7.67 24.39 -58.43
N THR A 124 7.08 25.58 -58.46
CA THR A 124 6.81 26.32 -59.72
C THR A 124 8.13 26.79 -60.35
N ALA A 125 9.02 27.36 -59.56
CA ALA A 125 10.33 27.86 -60.07
C ALA A 125 11.21 26.71 -60.57
N LEU A 126 11.25 25.60 -59.81
CA LEU A 126 12.09 24.45 -60.12
C LEU A 126 11.57 23.65 -61.32
N ALA A 127 10.25 23.50 -61.46
CA ALA A 127 9.66 22.90 -62.66
C ALA A 127 10.04 23.67 -63.96
N ARG A 128 10.09 25.00 -63.90
CA ARG A 128 10.58 25.83 -64.99
C ARG A 128 12.09 25.67 -65.27
N ALA A 129 12.92 25.56 -64.20
CA ALA A 129 14.34 25.37 -64.30
C ALA A 129 14.72 24.01 -64.90
N VAL A 130 14.03 22.95 -64.49
CA VAL A 130 14.22 21.60 -65.07
C VAL A 130 13.74 21.57 -66.54
N GLY A 131 12.59 22.15 -66.87
CA GLY A 131 12.11 22.23 -68.22
C GLY A 131 12.97 23.05 -69.19
N SER A 132 13.78 23.96 -68.64
CA SER A 132 14.79 24.75 -69.40
C SER A 132 16.20 24.17 -69.34
N GLY A 133 16.41 23.02 -68.72
CA GLY A 133 17.73 22.37 -68.60
C GLY A 133 18.71 23.06 -67.64
N ARG A 134 18.24 23.98 -66.79
CA ARG A 134 19.07 24.76 -65.86
C ARG A 134 19.22 24.10 -64.47
N ALA A 135 18.45 23.07 -64.14
CA ALA A 135 18.51 22.32 -62.90
C ALA A 135 18.35 20.82 -63.17
N GLY A 136 19.07 19.98 -62.38
CA GLY A 136 18.99 18.53 -62.45
C GLY A 136 17.83 17.97 -61.61
N TYR A 137 17.42 16.72 -61.89
CA TYR A 137 16.39 16.00 -61.14
C TYR A 137 16.81 15.76 -59.67
N ASP A 138 18.11 15.59 -59.41
CA ASP A 138 18.66 15.37 -58.05
C ASP A 138 18.50 16.62 -57.17
N GLU A 139 18.63 17.81 -57.70
CA GLU A 139 18.38 19.07 -56.98
C GLU A 139 16.91 19.23 -56.58
N LEU A 140 15.99 18.82 -57.49
CA LEU A 140 14.56 18.78 -57.22
C LEU A 140 14.23 17.83 -56.07
N SER A 141 14.79 16.61 -56.13
CA SER A 141 14.56 15.58 -55.12
C SER A 141 15.15 15.97 -53.75
N GLY A 142 16.35 16.54 -53.72
CA GLY A 142 16.99 17.04 -52.51
C GLY A 142 16.17 18.14 -51.82
N MET A 143 15.72 19.14 -52.56
CA MET A 143 14.91 20.22 -52.00
C MET A 143 13.53 19.75 -51.52
N ALA A 144 12.86 18.85 -52.29
CA ALA A 144 11.62 18.25 -51.85
C ALA A 144 11.80 17.45 -50.52
N GLY A 145 12.92 16.70 -50.42
CA GLY A 145 13.29 15.97 -49.19
C GLY A 145 13.44 16.91 -47.99
N HIS A 146 14.17 18.03 -48.15
CA HIS A 146 14.33 19.03 -47.09
C HIS A 146 13.01 19.67 -46.65
N LEU A 147 12.15 20.05 -47.58
CA LEU A 147 10.83 20.63 -47.29
C LEU A 147 9.92 19.63 -46.57
N CYS A 148 9.91 18.38 -47.03
CA CYS A 148 9.15 17.32 -46.36
C CYS A 148 9.68 17.06 -44.92
N ALA A 149 11.00 17.01 -44.73
CA ALA A 149 11.60 16.82 -43.40
C ALA A 149 11.28 18.00 -42.46
N SER A 150 11.39 19.24 -42.93
CA SER A 150 11.00 20.42 -42.15
C SER A 150 9.54 20.43 -41.78
N THR A 151 8.66 20.14 -42.74
CA THR A 151 7.20 20.04 -42.48
C THR A 151 6.90 18.93 -41.47
N ALA A 152 7.54 17.75 -41.58
CA ALA A 152 7.37 16.66 -40.64
C ALA A 152 7.84 17.03 -39.24
N GLY A 153 8.96 17.77 -39.14
CA GLY A 153 9.48 18.30 -37.87
C GLY A 153 8.48 19.25 -37.20
N THR A 154 7.98 20.25 -37.92
CA THR A 154 6.96 21.19 -37.42
C THR A 154 5.69 20.47 -36.97
N LEU A 155 5.20 19.48 -37.72
CA LEU A 155 4.05 18.68 -37.32
C LEU A 155 4.32 17.81 -36.07
N ALA A 156 5.54 17.33 -35.89
CA ALA A 156 5.94 16.60 -34.69
C ALA A 156 5.94 17.52 -33.46
N ASN A 157 6.56 18.70 -33.57
CA ASN A 157 6.55 19.72 -32.51
C ASN A 157 5.11 20.10 -32.11
N ARG A 158 4.23 20.31 -33.06
CA ARG A 158 2.82 20.62 -32.78
C ARG A 158 2.10 19.51 -32.02
N ARG A 159 2.41 18.23 -32.32
CA ARG A 159 1.82 17.11 -31.53
C ARG A 159 2.33 17.12 -30.08
N GLU A 160 3.59 17.43 -29.89
CA GLU A 160 4.20 17.56 -28.55
C GLU A 160 3.58 18.73 -27.77
N ILE A 161 3.49 19.92 -28.40
CA ILE A 161 2.82 21.08 -27.82
C ILE A 161 1.36 20.75 -27.45
N ALA A 162 0.63 20.07 -28.33
CA ALA A 162 -0.75 19.65 -28.06
C ALA A 162 -0.86 18.66 -26.90
N ALA A 163 0.14 17.80 -26.68
CA ALA A 163 0.20 16.91 -25.52
C ALA A 163 0.45 17.68 -24.22
N ARG A 164 1.46 18.58 -24.23
CA ARG A 164 1.78 19.47 -23.09
C ARG A 164 0.57 20.35 -22.72
N LYS A 165 -0.12 20.90 -23.73
CA LYS A 165 -1.32 21.72 -23.54
C LYS A 165 -2.48 20.95 -22.90
N ARG A 166 -2.68 19.66 -23.27
CA ARG A 166 -3.69 18.82 -22.62
C ARG A 166 -3.37 18.60 -21.15
N ALA A 167 -2.12 18.31 -20.82
CA ALA A 167 -1.66 18.16 -19.43
C ALA A 167 -1.87 19.47 -18.64
N ALA A 168 -1.42 20.61 -19.16
CA ALA A 168 -1.60 21.91 -18.52
C ALA A 168 -3.07 22.27 -18.29
N LYS A 169 -3.96 21.94 -19.24
CA LYS A 169 -5.41 22.13 -19.07
C LYS A 169 -6.01 21.23 -17.99
N GLN A 170 -5.51 20.02 -17.81
CA GLN A 170 -5.94 19.14 -16.71
C GLN A 170 -5.55 19.72 -15.36
N GLU A 171 -4.33 20.22 -15.24
CA GLU A 171 -3.87 20.88 -14.00
C GLU A 171 -4.63 22.17 -13.72
N LEU A 172 -4.90 22.98 -14.77
CA LEU A 172 -5.73 24.18 -14.63
C LEU A 172 -7.13 23.82 -14.10
N ALA A 173 -7.80 22.85 -14.69
CA ALA A 173 -9.12 22.39 -14.24
C ALA A 173 -9.09 21.88 -12.80
N ALA A 174 -8.03 21.15 -12.40
CA ALA A 174 -7.86 20.70 -11.04
C ALA A 174 -7.64 21.88 -10.06
N ALA A 175 -6.85 22.88 -10.44
CA ALA A 175 -6.63 24.10 -9.64
C ALA A 175 -7.92 24.93 -9.51
N GLU A 176 -8.68 25.09 -10.59
CA GLU A 176 -9.98 25.79 -10.58
C GLU A 176 -11.01 25.07 -9.69
N ALA A 177 -11.03 23.72 -9.73
CA ALA A 177 -11.91 22.94 -8.87
C ALA A 177 -11.54 23.10 -7.39
N ARG A 178 -10.23 23.14 -7.05
CA ARG A 178 -9.74 23.39 -5.70
C ARG A 178 -10.12 24.81 -5.23
N LEU A 179 -9.96 25.81 -6.07
CA LEU A 179 -10.36 27.19 -5.77
C LEU A 179 -11.87 27.29 -5.54
N ALA A 180 -12.69 26.70 -6.42
CA ALA A 180 -14.14 26.68 -6.28
C ALA A 180 -14.59 25.96 -5.01
N ALA A 181 -13.97 24.84 -4.65
CA ALA A 181 -14.22 24.11 -3.41
C ALA A 181 -13.85 24.96 -2.18
N ALA A 182 -12.70 25.66 -2.22
CA ALA A 182 -12.27 26.56 -1.17
C ALA A 182 -13.22 27.77 -1.03
N GLU A 183 -13.70 28.34 -2.12
CA GLU A 183 -14.66 29.46 -2.12
C GLU A 183 -16.06 29.04 -1.66
N GLN A 184 -16.52 27.84 -2.03
CA GLN A 184 -17.78 27.27 -1.53
C GLN A 184 -17.69 26.85 -0.05
N GLY A 185 -16.56 26.27 0.36
CA GLY A 185 -16.23 26.00 1.76
C GLY A 185 -16.21 27.30 2.57
N ALA A 186 -15.62 28.37 2.04
CA ALA A 186 -15.58 29.70 2.64
C ALA A 186 -16.97 30.33 2.79
N ALA A 187 -17.87 30.12 1.85
CA ALA A 187 -19.25 30.60 1.93
C ALA A 187 -20.11 29.86 2.98
N LYS A 188 -19.78 28.59 3.24
CA LYS A 188 -20.40 27.77 4.30
C LYS A 188 -19.74 27.95 5.67
N ALA A 189 -18.49 28.35 5.70
CA ALA A 189 -17.68 28.52 6.90
C ALA A 189 -17.22 29.97 7.03
N ALA A 190 -18.06 30.76 7.67
CA ALA A 190 -17.53 31.78 8.60
C ALA A 190 -16.82 31.01 9.75
N GLU A 191 -16.07 29.97 9.43
CA GLU A 191 -15.39 29.12 10.40
C GLU A 191 -14.09 29.78 10.81
N THR A 192 -14.13 30.25 12.01
CA THR A 192 -12.98 30.59 12.85
C THR A 192 -12.09 29.35 12.91
N VAL A 193 -10.91 29.41 12.29
CA VAL A 193 -9.92 28.36 12.43
C VAL A 193 -9.33 28.42 13.83
N ALA A 194 -9.60 27.39 14.61
CA ALA A 194 -8.95 27.24 15.90
C ALA A 194 -7.48 26.82 15.66
N PHE A 195 -6.58 27.46 16.38
CA PHE A 195 -5.16 27.12 16.44
C PHE A 195 -4.68 27.18 17.88
N ILE A 196 -3.52 26.60 18.12
CA ILE A 196 -2.93 26.58 19.46
C ILE A 196 -1.71 27.51 19.48
N GLU A 197 -1.63 28.30 20.52
CA GLU A 197 -0.47 29.13 20.88
C GLU A 197 0.15 28.59 22.15
N VAL A 198 1.45 28.55 22.20
CA VAL A 198 2.22 28.18 23.39
C VAL A 198 3.03 29.37 23.87
N THR A 199 2.78 29.81 25.09
CA THR A 199 3.58 30.83 25.76
C THR A 199 4.57 30.15 26.69
N VAL A 200 5.83 30.47 26.54
CA VAL A 200 6.94 29.90 27.28
C VAL A 200 7.60 31.01 28.09
N ASP A 201 7.54 30.92 29.41
CA ASP A 201 8.21 31.87 30.32
C ASP A 201 9.59 31.30 30.68
N LEU A 202 10.62 32.08 30.39
CA LEU A 202 12.02 31.72 30.59
C LEU A 202 12.70 32.79 31.44
N GLU A 203 13.65 32.39 32.25
CA GLU A 203 14.55 33.31 32.95
C GLU A 203 15.99 33.07 32.49
N ALA A 204 16.61 34.10 31.93
CA ALA A 204 18.00 34.08 31.51
C ALA A 204 18.82 34.91 32.52
N ARG A 205 19.86 34.33 33.12
CA ARG A 205 20.73 35.06 34.04
C ARG A 205 21.57 36.15 33.34
N GLU A 206 21.97 35.84 32.10
CA GLU A 206 22.71 36.73 31.24
C GLU A 206 22.08 36.77 29.85
N ALA A 207 22.39 37.80 29.06
CA ALA A 207 21.96 37.83 27.68
C ALA A 207 22.54 36.63 26.91
N THR A 208 21.68 35.80 26.32
CA THR A 208 22.08 34.56 25.70
C THR A 208 21.27 34.27 24.43
N GLU A 209 21.82 33.45 23.56
CA GLU A 209 21.11 32.84 22.45
C GLU A 209 20.53 31.51 22.93
N ALA A 210 19.23 31.33 22.78
CA ALA A 210 18.48 30.16 23.21
C ALA A 210 17.89 29.45 22.00
N GLU A 211 18.01 28.12 21.99
CA GLU A 211 17.24 27.27 21.09
C GLU A 211 16.07 26.66 21.86
N ILE A 212 14.86 26.85 21.35
CA ILE A 212 13.64 26.33 21.96
C ILE A 212 13.09 25.22 21.09
N ASP A 213 13.01 24.01 21.66
CA ASP A 213 12.38 22.85 21.07
C ASP A 213 10.96 22.71 21.62
N LEU A 214 9.99 22.66 20.75
CA LEU A 214 8.60 22.39 21.08
C LEU A 214 8.16 21.09 20.45
N SER A 215 7.67 20.15 21.25
CA SER A 215 7.09 18.90 20.75
C SER A 215 5.64 18.74 21.20
N TYR A 216 4.81 18.19 20.33
CA TYR A 216 3.40 17.91 20.58
C TYR A 216 2.90 16.73 19.75
N HIS A 217 1.82 16.13 20.21
CA HIS A 217 1.12 15.06 19.49
C HIS A 217 -0.06 15.64 18.70
N VAL A 218 -0.27 15.10 17.50
CA VAL A 218 -1.40 15.41 16.64
C VAL A 218 -2.12 14.14 16.25
N SER A 219 -3.44 14.20 16.20
CA SER A 219 -4.29 13.16 15.60
C SER A 219 -4.45 13.42 14.10
N GLY A 220 -4.96 12.42 13.36
CA GLY A 220 -5.20 12.57 11.93
C GLY A 220 -3.98 12.27 11.05
N ALA A 221 -2.96 11.63 11.60
CA ALA A 221 -1.84 11.08 10.85
C ALA A 221 -1.72 9.57 11.10
N SER A 222 -1.25 8.84 10.11
CA SER A 222 -0.99 7.41 10.21
C SER A 222 0.00 6.94 9.15
N TRP A 223 0.56 5.75 9.35
CA TRP A 223 1.35 5.10 8.33
C TRP A 223 1.07 3.61 8.28
N ARG A 224 1.27 3.01 7.11
CA ARG A 224 1.14 1.58 6.88
C ARG A 224 2.27 1.03 6.02
N SER A 225 2.54 -0.25 6.19
CA SER A 225 3.53 -0.99 5.43
C SER A 225 2.99 -1.32 4.04
N LEU A 226 3.85 -1.21 3.04
CA LEU A 226 3.60 -1.59 1.66
C LEU A 226 4.87 -2.22 1.11
N TYR A 227 4.74 -3.26 0.29
CA TYR A 227 5.87 -3.95 -0.30
C TYR A 227 5.75 -3.99 -1.82
N ASP A 228 6.89 -3.86 -2.49
CA ASP A 228 7.04 -4.22 -3.89
C ASP A 228 7.99 -5.42 -3.96
N LEU A 229 7.47 -6.53 -4.45
CA LEU A 229 8.16 -7.80 -4.59
C LEU A 229 8.41 -8.04 -6.08
N THR A 230 9.65 -7.95 -6.51
CA THR A 230 10.01 -8.14 -7.92
C THR A 230 10.85 -9.40 -8.06
N LEU A 231 10.30 -10.40 -8.75
CA LEU A 231 11.04 -11.60 -9.12
C LEU A 231 11.89 -11.34 -10.37
N ASP A 232 13.18 -11.63 -10.26
CA ASP A 232 14.13 -11.63 -11.36
C ASP A 232 14.97 -12.92 -11.34
N GLY A 233 14.63 -13.84 -12.24
CA GLY A 233 15.21 -15.19 -12.25
C GLY A 233 14.86 -16.00 -10.99
N ASP A 234 15.85 -16.24 -10.15
CA ASP A 234 15.78 -16.95 -8.86
C ASP A 234 15.98 -15.98 -7.65
N ARG A 235 15.88 -14.67 -7.89
CA ARG A 235 16.05 -13.64 -6.88
C ARG A 235 14.78 -12.85 -6.70
N LEU A 236 14.44 -12.62 -5.45
CA LEU A 236 13.36 -11.73 -5.06
C LEU A 236 13.93 -10.40 -4.54
N ASN A 237 13.65 -9.32 -5.26
CA ASN A 237 13.91 -7.97 -4.82
C ASN A 237 12.73 -7.50 -3.97
N VAL A 238 12.98 -7.21 -2.70
CA VAL A 238 11.99 -6.74 -1.74
C VAL A 238 12.22 -5.26 -1.49
N SER A 239 11.27 -4.42 -1.88
CA SER A 239 11.22 -3.01 -1.52
C SER A 239 10.17 -2.80 -0.45
N TYR A 240 10.61 -2.51 0.77
CA TYR A 240 9.75 -2.15 1.89
C TYR A 240 9.48 -0.65 1.87
N LEU A 241 8.25 -0.27 1.67
CA LEU A 241 7.76 1.09 1.57
C LEU A 241 6.86 1.41 2.77
N ALA A 242 6.82 2.66 3.16
CA ALA A 242 5.81 3.19 4.04
C ALA A 242 4.89 4.12 3.27
N GLU A 243 3.60 3.98 3.47
CA GLU A 243 2.60 4.89 2.99
C GLU A 243 2.11 5.73 4.18
N VAL A 244 2.43 7.03 4.14
CA VAL A 244 2.10 8.00 5.17
C VAL A 244 0.90 8.82 4.69
N THR A 245 -0.11 8.97 5.54
CA THR A 245 -1.26 9.84 5.31
C THR A 245 -1.39 10.81 6.47
N GLN A 246 -1.71 12.07 6.19
CA GLN A 246 -1.95 13.03 7.25
C GLN A 246 -3.00 14.07 6.86
N GLN A 247 -3.83 14.44 7.83
CA GLN A 247 -4.82 15.51 7.78
C GLN A 247 -4.83 16.24 9.13
N THR A 248 -3.63 16.65 9.57
CA THR A 248 -3.44 17.25 10.90
C THR A 248 -3.81 18.71 10.94
N GLY A 249 -3.97 19.36 9.78
CA GLY A 249 -4.24 20.80 9.66
C GLY A 249 -2.97 21.63 9.52
N GLU A 250 -1.79 21.01 9.37
CA GLU A 250 -0.53 21.64 9.02
C GLU A 250 0.22 20.85 7.96
N ASP A 251 0.92 21.52 7.07
CA ASP A 251 1.79 20.89 6.09
C ASP A 251 3.14 20.58 6.74
N TRP A 252 3.63 19.35 6.55
CA TRP A 252 4.97 18.98 6.96
C TRP A 252 5.93 19.26 5.81
N PRO A 253 6.86 20.21 5.96
CA PRO A 253 7.86 20.50 4.94
C PRO A 253 8.84 19.32 4.79
N GLU A 254 9.77 19.42 3.87
CA GLU A 254 10.84 18.44 3.72
C GLU A 254 11.64 18.35 5.04
N THR A 255 11.36 17.32 5.83
CA THR A 255 11.86 17.16 7.20
C THR A 255 12.24 15.70 7.48
N ALA A 256 13.00 15.49 8.56
CA ALA A 256 13.34 14.15 9.04
C ALA A 256 12.08 13.42 9.49
N LEU A 257 11.79 12.28 8.83
CA LEU A 257 10.64 11.46 9.12
C LEU A 257 11.07 10.17 9.84
N VAL A 258 10.41 9.88 10.94
CA VAL A 258 10.57 8.64 11.70
C VAL A 258 9.22 7.94 11.76
N LEU A 259 9.20 6.65 11.46
CA LEU A 259 8.00 5.81 11.53
C LEU A 259 8.08 4.94 12.77
N SER A 260 7.03 4.91 13.57
CA SER A 260 7.01 4.15 14.83
C SER A 260 5.85 3.16 14.86
N THR A 261 6.12 1.95 15.35
CA THR A 261 5.08 0.94 15.63
C THR A 261 4.44 1.11 17.00
N ALA A 262 4.99 1.98 17.83
CA ALA A 262 4.40 2.30 19.12
C ALA A 262 2.98 2.87 18.94
N ARG A 263 2.10 2.51 19.87
CA ARG A 263 0.76 3.09 19.95
C ARG A 263 0.75 4.09 21.09
N GLN A 264 0.53 5.34 20.76
CA GLN A 264 0.51 6.42 21.74
C GLN A 264 -0.94 6.75 22.14
N GLY A 265 -1.11 7.24 23.37
CA GLY A 265 -2.41 7.74 23.86
C GLY A 265 -3.41 6.68 24.33
N GLN A 266 -3.10 5.39 24.25
CA GLN A 266 -3.96 4.36 24.82
C GLN A 266 -3.48 3.97 26.22
N SER A 267 -4.05 4.58 27.25
CA SER A 267 -4.01 4.04 28.62
C SER A 267 -4.74 2.69 28.59
N ARG A 268 -3.99 1.58 28.48
CA ARG A 268 -4.60 0.24 28.47
C ARG A 268 -4.65 -0.28 29.89
N THR A 269 -5.87 -0.38 30.40
CA THR A 269 -6.13 -1.28 31.51
C THR A 269 -5.81 -2.70 31.04
N LEU A 270 -5.01 -3.44 31.80
CA LEU A 270 -4.79 -4.85 31.51
C LEU A 270 -6.16 -5.55 31.41
N PRO A 271 -6.41 -6.32 30.35
CA PRO A 271 -7.65 -7.09 30.25
C PRO A 271 -7.66 -8.15 31.38
N GLU A 272 -8.71 -8.13 32.17
CA GLU A 272 -8.94 -9.15 33.19
C GLU A 272 -9.56 -10.38 32.55
N LEU A 273 -8.97 -11.54 32.79
CA LEU A 273 -9.49 -12.80 32.31
C LEU A 273 -10.74 -13.18 33.09
N SER A 274 -11.88 -13.16 32.44
CA SER A 274 -13.14 -13.67 33.02
C SER A 274 -13.16 -15.20 33.01
N PRO A 275 -13.74 -15.86 34.05
CA PRO A 275 -13.83 -17.30 34.07
C PRO A 275 -14.67 -17.83 32.88
N TRP A 276 -14.15 -18.83 32.18
CA TRP A 276 -14.87 -19.50 31.10
C TRP A 276 -15.68 -20.68 31.69
N TYR A 277 -17.00 -20.47 31.79
CA TYR A 277 -17.91 -21.49 32.30
C TYR A 277 -18.41 -22.37 31.15
N ILE A 278 -18.14 -23.68 31.25
CA ILE A 278 -18.78 -24.69 30.39
C ILE A 278 -19.92 -25.34 31.15
N GLY A 279 -21.09 -25.47 30.53
CA GLY A 279 -22.27 -26.07 31.11
C GLY A 279 -23.02 -26.90 30.07
N ARG A 280 -23.92 -27.77 30.55
CA ARG A 280 -24.84 -28.46 29.65
C ARG A 280 -25.81 -27.45 29.06
N PRO A 281 -26.19 -27.57 27.76
CA PRO A 281 -27.21 -26.71 27.19
C PRO A 281 -28.52 -26.86 27.99
N GLN A 282 -28.97 -25.76 28.59
CA GLN A 282 -30.29 -25.71 29.18
C GLN A 282 -31.32 -25.57 28.06
N PRO A 283 -32.35 -26.45 27.99
CA PRO A 283 -33.43 -26.25 27.03
C PRO A 283 -34.11 -24.92 27.34
N GLN A 284 -34.02 -23.98 26.40
CA GLN A 284 -34.79 -22.75 26.52
C GLN A 284 -36.27 -23.09 26.49
N PRO A 285 -37.10 -22.63 27.47
CA PRO A 285 -38.54 -22.79 27.40
C PRO A 285 -39.03 -22.05 26.15
N VAL A 286 -39.63 -22.79 25.22
CA VAL A 286 -40.32 -22.19 24.07
C VAL A 286 -41.45 -21.37 24.64
N ALA A 287 -41.31 -20.06 24.71
CA ALA A 287 -42.40 -19.16 25.01
C ALA A 287 -43.43 -19.30 23.89
N ALA A 288 -44.58 -19.91 24.21
CA ALA A 288 -45.72 -19.98 23.33
C ALA A 288 -46.09 -18.54 22.93
N ALA A 289 -45.86 -18.18 21.69
CA ALA A 289 -46.26 -16.90 21.13
C ALA A 289 -47.79 -16.86 21.11
N ALA A 290 -48.37 -16.21 22.10
CA ALA A 290 -49.76 -15.78 22.04
C ALA A 290 -49.87 -14.72 20.94
N MET A 291 -50.66 -15.03 19.93
CA MET A 291 -51.03 -14.08 18.88
C MET A 291 -51.72 -12.86 19.51
N ALA A 292 -51.09 -11.69 19.32
CA ALA A 292 -51.77 -10.42 19.40
C ALA A 292 -51.54 -9.68 18.06
N VAL A 293 -52.59 -9.68 17.27
CA VAL A 293 -52.73 -8.82 16.10
C VAL A 293 -52.92 -7.40 16.59
N SER A 294 -52.02 -6.49 16.25
CA SER A 294 -52.38 -5.09 16.04
C SER A 294 -51.39 -4.44 15.10
N SER A 295 -51.96 -3.88 14.07
CA SER A 295 -51.43 -3.04 12.99
C SER A 295 -50.67 -1.81 13.46
N GLY A 296 -49.63 -1.40 12.71
CA GLY A 296 -49.17 -0.02 12.72
C GLY A 296 -47.72 0.21 12.27
N MET A 297 -47.57 0.47 11.01
CA MET A 297 -46.66 1.44 10.34
C MET A 297 -45.19 1.68 10.79
N ALA A 298 -44.33 1.46 9.83
CA ALA A 298 -43.27 2.34 9.29
C ALA A 298 -42.01 2.65 10.12
N GLY A 299 -40.84 2.43 9.49
CA GLY A 299 -39.62 3.15 9.77
C GLY A 299 -38.38 2.25 9.72
N GLY A 300 -37.68 2.30 8.61
CA GLY A 300 -36.46 1.55 8.36
C GLY A 300 -35.25 2.08 9.13
N ALA A 301 -34.32 1.21 9.29
CA ALA A 301 -32.88 1.50 9.20
C ALA A 301 -32.12 0.16 9.28
N GLY A 302 -31.38 -0.15 8.25
CA GLY A 302 -30.53 -1.33 8.20
C GLY A 302 -29.34 -1.18 9.15
N ALA A 303 -29.00 -2.27 9.78
CA ALA A 303 -27.69 -2.49 10.37
C ALA A 303 -27.16 -3.80 9.79
N ASP A 304 -26.13 -3.65 8.99
CA ASP A 304 -25.33 -4.70 8.39
C ASP A 304 -24.39 -5.24 9.49
N ASP A 305 -24.64 -6.46 9.94
CA ASP A 305 -23.79 -7.14 10.91
C ASP A 305 -22.96 -8.18 10.15
N GLY A 306 -21.78 -7.70 9.68
CA GLY A 306 -20.75 -8.51 9.02
C GLY A 306 -20.02 -9.39 10.01
N SER A 307 -20.44 -10.63 10.10
CA SER A 307 -19.71 -11.70 10.79
C SER A 307 -18.44 -12.06 10.01
N GLU A 308 -17.29 -11.55 10.44
CA GLU A 308 -15.98 -12.03 10.03
C GLU A 308 -15.67 -13.38 10.69
N SER A 309 -15.66 -14.41 9.87
CA SER A 309 -15.10 -15.71 10.24
C SER A 309 -13.60 -15.73 9.93
N ASP A 310 -12.80 -15.79 10.99
CA ASP A 310 -11.34 -15.94 10.99
C ASP A 310 -10.95 -17.42 10.78
N PRO A 311 -10.27 -17.82 9.71
CA PRO A 311 -9.67 -19.13 9.60
C PRO A 311 -8.19 -19.07 9.98
N ARG A 312 -7.87 -19.28 11.25
CA ARG A 312 -6.49 -19.56 11.68
C ARG A 312 -6.12 -20.99 11.36
N VAL A 313 -5.39 -21.20 10.28
CA VAL A 313 -4.65 -22.44 10.06
C VAL A 313 -3.17 -22.18 10.44
N ARG A 314 -2.78 -22.68 11.62
CA ARG A 314 -1.38 -22.82 11.99
C ARG A 314 -0.90 -24.19 11.45
N GLY A 315 -0.16 -24.17 10.36
CA GLY A 315 0.68 -25.30 9.94
C GLY A 315 2.10 -25.10 10.46
N ALA A 316 2.49 -25.91 11.45
CA ALA A 316 3.90 -26.02 11.85
C ALA A 316 4.58 -27.05 10.98
N TYR A 317 5.50 -26.65 10.11
CA TYR A 317 6.32 -27.56 9.32
C TYR A 317 7.72 -27.65 9.91
N LEU A 318 8.05 -28.85 10.43
CA LEU A 318 9.42 -29.29 10.68
C LEU A 318 9.80 -30.27 9.56
N GLY A 319 10.48 -29.80 8.54
CA GLY A 319 11.07 -30.62 7.50
C GLY A 319 12.43 -30.07 7.10
N GLY A 320 13.50 -30.67 7.60
CA GLY A 320 14.87 -30.23 7.36
C GLY A 320 15.34 -30.48 5.94
N ALA A 321 15.58 -29.40 5.18
CA ALA A 321 16.38 -29.40 3.96
C ALA A 321 17.80 -28.89 4.26
N PRO A 322 18.83 -29.26 3.47
CA PRO A 322 20.23 -28.95 3.79
C PRO A 322 20.51 -27.46 3.76
N LYS A 323 21.10 -26.96 4.84
CA LYS A 323 21.49 -25.55 5.02
C LYS A 323 22.54 -25.14 3.98
N MET A 324 22.12 -24.45 2.91
CA MET A 324 22.98 -23.56 2.17
C MET A 324 23.17 -22.27 2.98
N GLN A 325 24.41 -21.89 3.23
CA GLN A 325 24.72 -20.64 3.94
C GLN A 325 24.30 -19.44 3.08
N PRO A 326 23.47 -18.51 3.58
CA PRO A 326 23.06 -17.35 2.82
C PRO A 326 24.24 -16.40 2.62
N ARG A 327 24.50 -16.04 1.38
CA ARG A 327 25.39 -14.93 1.02
C ARG A 327 24.71 -13.63 1.44
N ALA A 328 25.39 -12.84 2.27
CA ALA A 328 24.85 -11.60 2.82
C ALA A 328 24.32 -10.66 1.73
N ALA A 329 23.03 -10.40 1.77
CA ALA A 329 22.34 -9.44 0.91
C ALA A 329 22.87 -8.02 1.18
N ARG A 330 23.15 -7.25 0.14
CA ARG A 330 23.46 -5.82 0.25
C ARG A 330 22.18 -5.07 0.59
N MET A 331 22.03 -4.66 1.84
CA MET A 331 20.90 -3.86 2.30
C MET A 331 21.18 -2.36 2.12
N LEU A 332 20.29 -1.67 1.41
CA LEU A 332 20.01 -0.25 1.61
C LEU A 332 18.91 -0.18 2.68
N ALA A 333 19.31 -0.19 3.95
CA ALA A 333 18.35 -0.24 5.05
C ALA A 333 18.22 1.11 5.76
N ALA A 334 16.97 1.50 6.05
CA ALA A 334 16.69 2.42 7.15
C ALA A 334 17.30 1.85 8.44
N ARG A 335 17.79 2.72 9.32
CA ARG A 335 18.22 2.27 10.64
C ARG A 335 16.98 1.90 11.44
N GLN A 336 16.84 0.63 11.73
CA GLN A 336 15.89 0.16 12.72
C GLN A 336 16.49 0.37 14.12
N ALA A 337 15.74 1.00 15.01
CA ALA A 337 16.12 1.19 16.40
C ALA A 337 14.91 0.87 17.29
N GLU A 338 15.18 0.43 18.51
CA GLU A 338 14.13 0.41 19.54
C GLU A 338 13.68 1.84 19.83
N SER A 339 12.37 2.04 20.05
CA SER A 339 11.84 3.34 20.47
C SER A 339 12.49 3.74 21.82
N GLU A 340 12.83 5.01 21.98
CA GLU A 340 13.35 5.56 23.25
C GLU A 340 12.45 5.26 24.46
N SER A 341 11.17 4.98 24.22
CA SER A 341 10.20 4.58 25.23
C SER A 341 10.11 3.06 25.46
N GLY A 342 10.90 2.24 24.76
CA GLY A 342 10.86 0.76 24.85
C GLY A 342 9.55 0.12 24.35
N ALA A 343 8.60 0.89 23.85
CA ALA A 343 7.25 0.44 23.53
C ALA A 343 7.02 0.09 22.06
N GLY A 344 8.08 0.01 21.23
CA GLY A 344 7.94 -0.31 19.82
C GLY A 344 9.23 -0.11 19.02
N LEU A 345 9.16 -0.40 17.74
CA LEU A 345 10.27 -0.20 16.80
C LEU A 345 10.10 1.12 16.07
N THR A 346 11.22 1.74 15.73
CA THR A 346 11.28 2.93 14.91
C THR A 346 12.09 2.68 13.64
N TYR A 347 11.65 3.24 12.54
CA TYR A 347 12.33 3.20 11.24
C TYR A 347 12.62 4.63 10.83
N THR A 348 13.88 5.00 10.76
CA THR A 348 14.30 6.33 10.28
C THR A 348 14.32 6.30 8.76
N VAL A 349 13.52 7.14 8.12
CA VAL A 349 13.50 7.28 6.66
C VAL A 349 14.80 7.95 6.20
N ALA A 350 15.45 7.35 5.20
CA ALA A 350 16.79 7.77 4.76
C ALA A 350 16.81 9.15 4.09
N ARG A 351 15.68 9.60 3.53
CA ARG A 351 15.55 10.90 2.86
C ARG A 351 14.45 11.72 3.51
N PRO A 352 14.67 13.00 3.76
CA PRO A 352 13.60 13.91 4.17
C PRO A 352 12.42 13.82 3.19
N LEU A 353 11.22 13.96 3.71
CA LEU A 353 9.99 13.89 2.93
C LEU A 353 9.07 15.04 3.32
N ALA A 354 8.52 15.72 2.32
CA ALA A 354 7.42 16.65 2.50
C ALA A 354 6.09 15.88 2.46
N VAL A 355 5.25 16.07 3.48
CA VAL A 355 3.93 15.44 3.55
C VAL A 355 2.89 16.54 3.76
N PRO A 356 2.18 16.97 2.70
CA PRO A 356 1.11 17.96 2.81
C PRO A 356 -0.08 17.41 3.61
N GLY A 357 -0.86 18.31 4.20
CA GLY A 357 -2.05 18.01 5.02
C GLY A 357 -3.30 17.70 4.19
N ASP A 358 -3.14 17.07 3.03
CA ASP A 358 -4.20 16.82 2.04
C ASP A 358 -4.98 15.51 2.27
N GLY A 359 -4.56 14.70 3.24
CA GLY A 359 -5.13 13.38 3.50
C GLY A 359 -4.77 12.33 2.44
N GLY A 360 -3.97 12.68 1.44
CA GLY A 360 -3.49 11.77 0.41
C GLY A 360 -2.39 10.82 0.89
N PRO A 361 -2.15 9.71 0.18
CA PRO A 361 -1.09 8.77 0.50
C PRO A 361 0.26 9.22 -0.07
N HIS A 362 1.27 9.37 0.80
CA HIS A 362 2.64 9.71 0.44
C HIS A 362 3.56 8.53 0.72
N LYS A 363 4.25 8.03 -0.33
CA LYS A 363 5.08 6.82 -0.22
C LYS A 363 6.54 7.17 -0.04
N THR A 364 7.21 6.46 0.86
CA THR A 364 8.65 6.57 1.07
C THR A 364 9.28 5.19 1.24
N LEU A 365 10.54 5.07 0.79
CA LEU A 365 11.30 3.83 0.94
C LEU A 365 11.81 3.71 2.38
N VAL A 366 11.49 2.58 3.02
CA VAL A 366 12.01 2.21 4.34
C VAL A 366 13.27 1.38 4.18
N ALA A 367 13.20 0.33 3.36
CA ALA A 367 14.34 -0.55 3.08
C ALA A 367 14.19 -1.22 1.72
N ALA A 368 15.31 -1.64 1.15
CA ALA A 368 15.33 -2.51 -0.01
C ALA A 368 16.42 -3.57 0.16
N PHE A 369 16.12 -4.80 -0.18
CA PHE A 369 17.08 -5.91 -0.16
C PHE A 369 16.76 -6.92 -1.25
N GLU A 370 17.76 -7.68 -1.62
CA GLU A 370 17.67 -8.78 -2.57
C GLU A 370 17.92 -10.08 -1.80
N ALA A 371 17.11 -11.09 -2.05
CA ALA A 371 17.24 -12.40 -1.43
C ALA A 371 17.12 -13.52 -2.48
N ASP A 372 17.87 -14.60 -2.26
CA ASP A 372 17.74 -15.79 -3.06
C ASP A 372 16.38 -16.45 -2.76
N ALA A 373 15.64 -16.80 -3.80
CA ALA A 373 14.31 -17.39 -3.71
C ALA A 373 14.35 -18.86 -4.15
N VAL A 374 13.83 -19.73 -3.30
CA VAL A 374 13.55 -21.12 -3.69
C VAL A 374 12.16 -21.13 -4.33
N LEU A 375 12.12 -21.42 -5.62
CA LEU A 375 10.90 -21.40 -6.41
C LEU A 375 10.30 -22.79 -6.54
N ASP A 376 9.01 -22.90 -6.24
CA ASP A 376 8.20 -24.09 -6.49
C ASP A 376 6.79 -23.68 -6.97
N TYR A 377 5.99 -24.69 -7.30
CA TYR A 377 4.60 -24.49 -7.70
C TYR A 377 3.67 -25.20 -6.72
N LEU A 378 2.59 -24.52 -6.37
CA LEU A 378 1.50 -25.09 -5.58
C LEU A 378 0.26 -25.19 -6.46
N THR A 379 -0.41 -26.35 -6.43
CA THR A 379 -1.70 -26.53 -7.07
C THR A 379 -2.67 -27.27 -6.18
N VAL A 380 -3.94 -26.85 -6.22
CA VAL A 380 -5.07 -27.47 -5.54
C VAL A 380 -6.16 -27.77 -6.57
N PRO A 381 -6.00 -28.83 -7.39
CA PRO A 381 -6.81 -29.06 -8.59
C PRO A 381 -8.30 -29.30 -8.32
N VAL A 382 -8.69 -29.56 -7.08
CA VAL A 382 -10.08 -29.67 -6.66
C VAL A 382 -10.76 -28.30 -6.63
N LEU A 383 -10.02 -27.21 -6.40
CA LEU A 383 -10.52 -25.84 -6.34
C LEU A 383 -10.35 -25.11 -7.68
N ALA A 384 -9.15 -25.22 -8.27
CA ALA A 384 -8.82 -24.57 -9.54
C ALA A 384 -7.76 -25.39 -10.31
N PRO A 385 -7.86 -25.48 -11.66
CA PRO A 385 -6.90 -26.20 -12.49
C PRO A 385 -5.65 -25.35 -12.78
N GLU A 386 -5.18 -24.60 -11.82
CA GLU A 386 -4.09 -23.62 -11.95
C GLU A 386 -2.91 -24.02 -11.07
N ALA A 387 -1.70 -23.66 -11.51
CA ALA A 387 -0.49 -23.80 -10.72
C ALA A 387 0.01 -22.40 -10.33
N TYR A 388 0.18 -22.17 -9.05
CA TYR A 388 0.63 -20.91 -8.48
C TYR A 388 2.13 -21.00 -8.22
N LEU A 389 2.89 -20.09 -8.84
CA LEU A 389 4.31 -19.94 -8.54
C LEU A 389 4.47 -19.38 -7.12
N ARG A 390 5.28 -20.07 -6.33
CA ARG A 390 5.59 -19.71 -4.95
C ARG A 390 7.09 -19.52 -4.80
N ALA A 391 7.48 -18.52 -4.02
CA ALA A 391 8.85 -18.30 -3.61
C ALA A 391 8.98 -18.44 -2.09
N THR A 392 9.92 -19.24 -1.65
CA THR A 392 10.36 -19.29 -0.26
C THR A 392 11.63 -18.47 -0.13
N VAL A 393 11.64 -17.49 0.76
CA VAL A 393 12.69 -16.49 0.92
C VAL A 393 13.04 -16.33 2.39
N THR A 394 14.32 -16.15 2.70
CA THR A 394 14.77 -15.81 4.06
C THR A 394 14.88 -14.30 4.22
N ASN A 395 14.26 -13.75 5.25
CA ASN A 395 14.32 -12.32 5.57
C ASN A 395 15.72 -11.90 6.03
N GLY A 396 16.31 -10.91 5.36
CA GLY A 396 17.72 -10.52 5.52
C GLY A 396 18.11 -9.79 6.81
N GLY A 397 17.20 -9.35 7.67
CA GLY A 397 17.62 -8.75 8.93
C GLY A 397 16.80 -7.56 9.46
N LEU A 398 15.72 -7.14 8.80
CA LEU A 398 14.79 -6.12 9.28
C LEU A 398 13.45 -6.79 9.65
N LEU A 399 12.81 -6.41 10.75
CA LEU A 399 11.46 -6.88 11.02
C LEU A 399 10.51 -6.33 9.93
N LEU A 400 9.91 -7.21 9.13
CA LEU A 400 8.88 -6.86 8.19
C LEU A 400 7.53 -6.86 8.92
N LEU A 401 6.79 -5.77 8.80
CA LEU A 401 5.48 -5.62 9.43
C LEU A 401 4.37 -6.08 8.48
N PRO A 402 3.19 -6.44 8.98
CA PRO A 402 2.08 -6.83 8.14
C PRO A 402 1.73 -5.71 7.15
N GLY A 403 1.53 -6.07 5.89
CA GLY A 403 1.22 -5.09 4.85
C GLY A 403 0.88 -5.71 3.50
N ARG A 404 0.30 -4.88 2.65
CA ARG A 404 0.00 -5.26 1.26
C ARG A 404 1.30 -5.34 0.46
N ALA A 405 1.45 -6.40 -0.33
CA ALA A 405 2.59 -6.62 -1.19
C ALA A 405 2.14 -6.69 -2.66
N ARG A 406 2.72 -5.85 -3.48
CA ARG A 406 2.54 -5.87 -4.93
C ARG A 406 3.61 -6.74 -5.56
N ILE A 407 3.20 -7.59 -6.49
CA ILE A 407 4.06 -8.59 -7.13
C ILE A 407 4.36 -8.16 -8.55
N PHE A 408 5.62 -8.24 -8.92
CA PHE A 408 6.11 -7.94 -10.25
C PHE A 408 7.01 -9.06 -10.75
N HIS A 409 6.88 -9.41 -12.03
CA HIS A 409 7.87 -10.18 -12.78
C HIS A 409 8.65 -9.23 -13.70
N GLY A 410 9.87 -8.91 -13.32
CA GLY A 410 10.60 -7.81 -13.96
C GLY A 410 9.84 -6.50 -13.85
N ALA A 411 9.44 -5.90 -14.97
CA ALA A 411 8.65 -4.66 -15.00
C ALA A 411 7.13 -4.89 -15.04
N GLN A 412 6.66 -6.12 -15.15
CA GLN A 412 5.24 -6.43 -15.31
C GLN A 412 4.57 -6.65 -13.95
N PHE A 413 3.50 -5.91 -13.67
CA PHE A 413 2.63 -6.15 -12.51
C PHE A 413 1.85 -7.44 -12.70
N VAL A 414 1.88 -8.33 -11.71
CA VAL A 414 1.23 -9.64 -11.73
C VAL A 414 0.01 -9.68 -10.82
N GLY A 415 0.12 -9.07 -9.63
CA GLY A 415 -0.96 -9.09 -8.65
C GLY A 415 -0.57 -8.50 -7.31
N GLU A 416 -1.44 -8.70 -6.33
CA GLU A 416 -1.22 -8.28 -4.95
C GLU A 416 -1.42 -9.46 -4.00
N THR A 417 -0.65 -9.47 -2.91
CA THR A 417 -0.80 -10.41 -1.79
C THR A 417 -0.68 -9.65 -0.47
N HIS A 418 -0.81 -10.36 0.63
CA HIS A 418 -0.55 -9.82 1.97
C HIS A 418 0.68 -10.50 2.55
N LEU A 419 1.59 -9.71 3.10
CA LEU A 419 2.73 -10.19 3.86
C LEU A 419 2.40 -10.06 5.34
N ASP A 420 2.56 -11.13 6.09
CA ASP A 420 2.44 -11.13 7.55
C ASP A 420 3.70 -10.58 8.22
N THR A 421 3.74 -10.58 9.55
CA THR A 421 4.96 -10.21 10.28
C THR A 421 6.03 -11.27 10.04
N VAL A 422 7.20 -10.84 9.55
CA VAL A 422 8.35 -11.72 9.33
C VAL A 422 9.54 -11.23 10.13
N ALA A 423 10.02 -12.04 11.06
CA ALA A 423 11.17 -11.71 11.87
C ALA A 423 12.49 -11.76 11.07
N PRO A 424 13.55 -11.08 11.53
CA PRO A 424 14.89 -11.23 10.96
C PRO A 424 15.36 -12.68 10.93
N GLY A 425 15.79 -13.16 9.75
CA GLY A 425 16.23 -14.54 9.56
C GLY A 425 15.12 -15.59 9.46
N GLU A 426 13.86 -15.18 9.54
CA GLU A 426 12.70 -16.05 9.33
C GLU A 426 12.47 -16.29 7.84
N GLU A 427 12.08 -17.51 7.50
CA GLU A 427 11.63 -17.86 6.16
C GLU A 427 10.15 -17.51 5.98
N PHE A 428 9.81 -16.95 4.83
CA PHE A 428 8.44 -16.64 4.46
C PHE A 428 8.15 -17.04 3.02
N GLU A 429 6.90 -17.36 2.76
CA GLU A 429 6.42 -17.75 1.45
C GLU A 429 5.65 -16.61 0.79
N VAL A 430 5.87 -16.43 -0.50
CA VAL A 430 5.15 -15.44 -1.33
C VAL A 430 4.59 -16.14 -2.55
N GLN A 431 3.28 -15.96 -2.78
CA GLN A 431 2.63 -16.39 -4.01
C GLN A 431 2.87 -15.37 -5.11
N LEU A 432 3.49 -15.80 -6.20
CA LEU A 432 3.94 -14.92 -7.27
C LEU A 432 3.02 -14.95 -8.51
N GLY A 433 1.81 -15.46 -8.35
CA GLY A 433 0.80 -15.53 -9.41
C GLY A 433 0.71 -16.90 -10.09
N VAL A 434 -0.17 -17.00 -11.08
CA VAL A 434 -0.43 -18.23 -11.85
C VAL A 434 0.60 -18.36 -12.97
N ASP A 435 1.04 -19.60 -13.22
CA ASP A 435 1.92 -19.92 -14.35
C ASP A 435 1.23 -20.92 -15.28
N ASP A 436 0.75 -20.43 -16.41
CA ASP A 436 0.05 -21.22 -17.43
C ASP A 436 0.94 -22.29 -18.12
N GLN A 437 2.26 -22.25 -17.90
CA GLN A 437 3.19 -23.26 -18.41
C GLN A 437 3.23 -24.54 -17.57
N ILE A 438 2.60 -24.54 -16.40
CA ILE A 438 2.35 -25.75 -15.61
C ILE A 438 0.85 -26.04 -15.73
N LYS A 439 0.54 -26.99 -16.60
CA LYS A 439 -0.84 -27.38 -16.87
C LYS A 439 -1.29 -28.46 -15.89
N VAL A 440 -2.44 -28.25 -15.28
CA VAL A 440 -3.01 -29.18 -14.28
C VAL A 440 -4.41 -29.59 -14.70
N GLU A 441 -4.72 -30.85 -14.62
CA GLU A 441 -6.03 -31.37 -14.93
C GLU A 441 -6.45 -32.41 -13.90
N ARG A 442 -7.68 -32.33 -13.34
CA ARG A 442 -8.26 -33.30 -12.42
C ARG A 442 -9.51 -33.92 -13.02
N LYS A 443 -9.54 -35.23 -13.14
CA LYS A 443 -10.65 -36.00 -13.73
C LYS A 443 -11.20 -37.04 -12.76
N LEU A 444 -12.52 -37.09 -12.63
CA LEU A 444 -13.20 -38.23 -12.00
C LEU A 444 -13.16 -39.42 -12.93
N ARG A 445 -12.43 -40.46 -12.55
CA ARG A 445 -12.28 -41.68 -13.36
C ARG A 445 -13.18 -42.81 -12.92
N ARG A 446 -13.58 -42.83 -11.65
CA ARG A 446 -14.42 -43.88 -11.11
C ARG A 446 -15.42 -43.32 -10.11
N ARG A 447 -16.69 -43.72 -10.30
CA ARG A 447 -17.74 -43.55 -9.30
C ARG A 447 -18.67 -44.74 -9.41
N SER A 448 -18.59 -45.68 -8.45
CA SER A 448 -19.43 -46.88 -8.43
C SER A 448 -20.03 -47.10 -7.06
N THR A 449 -21.25 -47.58 -7.03
CA THR A 449 -21.97 -47.87 -5.78
C THR A 449 -22.27 -49.35 -5.76
N SER A 450 -21.91 -50.02 -4.67
CA SER A 450 -22.22 -51.42 -4.44
C SER A 450 -23.04 -51.58 -3.14
N LYS A 451 -23.93 -52.58 -3.10
CA LYS A 451 -24.62 -52.99 -1.89
C LYS A 451 -24.04 -54.31 -1.40
N ALA A 452 -23.78 -54.39 -0.11
CA ALA A 452 -23.45 -55.66 0.51
C ALA A 452 -24.65 -56.61 0.45
N LEU A 453 -24.41 -57.87 0.09
CA LEU A 453 -25.47 -58.92 0.02
C LEU A 453 -26.06 -59.24 1.39
N LEU A 454 -25.35 -59.03 2.46
CA LEU A 454 -25.75 -59.23 3.87
C LEU A 454 -25.29 -58.01 4.67
N GLY A 455 -26.16 -57.37 5.43
CA GLY A 455 -25.77 -56.32 6.39
C GLY A 455 -26.25 -54.90 6.12
N GLY A 456 -26.95 -54.62 5.01
CA GLY A 456 -27.54 -53.29 4.75
C GLY A 456 -26.57 -52.12 4.58
N THR A 457 -25.31 -52.37 4.26
CA THR A 457 -24.28 -51.36 4.01
C THR A 457 -24.18 -51.07 2.52
N ARG A 458 -24.03 -49.80 2.18
CA ARG A 458 -23.62 -49.35 0.82
C ARG A 458 -22.18 -48.89 0.85
N THR A 459 -21.47 -49.18 -0.21
CA THR A 459 -20.10 -48.73 -0.45
C THR A 459 -20.06 -47.92 -1.73
N ILE A 460 -19.60 -46.70 -1.64
CA ILE A 460 -19.35 -45.81 -2.77
C ILE A 460 -17.84 -45.82 -2.99
N ASP A 461 -17.40 -46.17 -4.20
CA ASP A 461 -15.98 -46.18 -4.60
C ASP A 461 -15.75 -45.02 -5.58
N ILE A 462 -14.86 -44.11 -5.22
CA ILE A 462 -14.55 -42.89 -5.96
C ILE A 462 -13.05 -42.87 -6.27
N GLY A 463 -12.70 -42.57 -7.51
CA GLY A 463 -11.32 -42.45 -7.94
C GLY A 463 -11.10 -41.28 -8.86
N TYR A 464 -10.06 -40.54 -8.57
CA TYR A 464 -9.61 -39.37 -9.33
C TYR A 464 -8.25 -39.64 -9.99
N GLU A 465 -8.04 -38.94 -11.09
CA GLU A 465 -6.77 -38.87 -11.79
C GLU A 465 -6.41 -37.40 -11.95
N ILE A 466 -5.22 -37.01 -11.49
CA ILE A 466 -4.66 -35.69 -11.62
C ILE A 466 -3.46 -35.78 -12.54
N THR A 467 -3.43 -34.99 -13.60
CA THR A 467 -2.33 -34.89 -14.54
C THR A 467 -1.66 -33.53 -14.39
N VAL A 468 -0.35 -33.50 -14.25
CA VAL A 468 0.47 -32.28 -14.19
C VAL A 468 1.49 -32.33 -15.30
N GLU A 469 1.48 -31.36 -16.20
CA GLU A 469 2.38 -31.25 -17.36
C GLU A 469 3.28 -30.02 -17.20
N ASN A 470 4.59 -30.17 -17.31
CA ASN A 470 5.55 -29.08 -17.32
C ASN A 470 5.86 -28.66 -18.77
N HIS A 471 5.31 -27.55 -19.23
CA HIS A 471 5.61 -26.99 -20.56
C HIS A 471 6.81 -26.03 -20.57
N ARG A 472 7.44 -25.81 -19.42
CA ARG A 472 8.65 -24.97 -19.31
C ARG A 472 9.87 -25.68 -19.91
N ASP A 473 10.88 -24.88 -20.19
CA ASP A 473 12.22 -25.32 -20.66
C ASP A 473 13.17 -25.66 -19.49
N ARG A 474 12.67 -25.59 -18.24
CA ARG A 474 13.40 -25.90 -17.00
C ARG A 474 12.62 -26.85 -16.09
N THR A 475 13.34 -27.54 -15.21
CA THR A 475 12.73 -28.39 -14.18
C THR A 475 11.83 -27.57 -13.27
N ALA A 476 10.65 -28.11 -12.96
CA ALA A 476 9.68 -27.53 -12.06
C ALA A 476 9.42 -28.49 -10.89
N THR A 477 9.48 -27.97 -9.67
CA THR A 477 8.99 -28.65 -8.47
C THR A 477 7.55 -28.24 -8.25
N VAL A 478 6.63 -29.22 -8.19
CA VAL A 478 5.19 -28.96 -8.06
C VAL A 478 4.64 -29.69 -6.84
N SER A 479 4.10 -28.96 -5.88
CA SER A 479 3.35 -29.48 -4.75
C SER A 479 1.87 -29.57 -5.14
N VAL A 480 1.33 -30.78 -5.18
CA VAL A 480 -0.06 -31.06 -5.54
C VAL A 480 -0.83 -31.42 -4.29
N HIS A 481 -1.87 -30.65 -3.96
CA HIS A 481 -2.74 -30.87 -2.82
C HIS A 481 -4.13 -31.33 -3.30
N ASP A 482 -4.61 -32.43 -2.74
CA ASP A 482 -5.99 -32.92 -2.90
C ASP A 482 -6.45 -33.46 -1.55
N HIS A 483 -7.68 -33.89 -1.43
CA HIS A 483 -8.20 -34.44 -0.19
C HIS A 483 -9.14 -35.62 -0.42
N ILE A 484 -9.25 -36.46 0.61
CA ILE A 484 -10.34 -37.43 0.78
C ILE A 484 -11.28 -36.92 1.88
N PRO A 485 -12.59 -37.19 1.79
CA PRO A 485 -13.52 -36.73 2.81
C PRO A 485 -13.23 -37.37 4.17
N VAL A 486 -13.48 -36.64 5.23
CA VAL A 486 -13.52 -37.15 6.62
C VAL A 486 -14.96 -37.16 7.12
N SER A 487 -15.31 -38.11 7.96
CA SER A 487 -16.67 -38.21 8.50
C SER A 487 -16.72 -37.85 9.96
N ALA A 488 -17.65 -36.96 10.32
CA ALA A 488 -18.02 -36.67 11.71
C ALA A 488 -19.06 -37.69 12.27
N ASP A 489 -19.63 -38.52 11.39
CA ASP A 489 -20.63 -39.54 11.76
C ASP A 489 -19.94 -40.92 11.88
N GLY A 490 -20.08 -41.55 13.05
CA GLY A 490 -19.48 -42.85 13.34
C GLY A 490 -19.99 -44.00 12.48
N ASP A 491 -21.18 -43.86 11.88
CA ASP A 491 -21.77 -44.86 10.98
C ASP A 491 -21.31 -44.73 9.54
N ILE A 492 -20.64 -43.61 9.19
CA ILE A 492 -20.06 -43.38 7.87
C ILE A 492 -18.54 -43.58 7.96
N LYS A 493 -18.01 -44.54 7.25
CA LYS A 493 -16.58 -44.86 7.27
C LYS A 493 -15.95 -44.52 5.95
N VAL A 494 -15.00 -43.60 5.98
CA VAL A 494 -14.16 -43.28 4.82
C VAL A 494 -12.85 -44.06 4.93
N ARG A 495 -12.43 -44.70 3.84
CA ARG A 495 -11.17 -45.42 3.78
C ARG A 495 -10.40 -45.01 2.53
N ALA A 496 -9.21 -44.46 2.73
CA ALA A 496 -8.25 -44.31 1.67
C ALA A 496 -7.98 -45.68 1.05
N ARG A 497 -7.83 -45.72 -0.27
CA ARG A 497 -7.43 -46.88 -1.05
C ARG A 497 -6.05 -46.59 -1.64
N GLU A 498 -5.72 -47.34 -2.67
CA GLU A 498 -4.47 -47.20 -3.38
C GLU A 498 -4.29 -45.81 -4.00
N ALA A 499 -3.16 -45.16 -3.73
CA ALA A 499 -2.73 -43.94 -4.40
C ALA A 499 -1.41 -44.22 -5.15
N THR A 500 -1.30 -43.79 -6.39
CA THR A 500 -0.12 -43.99 -7.24
C THR A 500 0.24 -42.71 -7.95
N PRO A 501 1.42 -42.12 -7.65
CA PRO A 501 2.34 -42.50 -6.57
C PRO A 501 1.69 -42.32 -5.19
N PRO A 502 2.22 -42.92 -4.13
CA PRO A 502 1.75 -42.64 -2.78
C PRO A 502 1.95 -41.15 -2.42
N PRO A 503 1.06 -40.54 -1.64
CA PRO A 503 1.27 -39.17 -1.18
C PRO A 503 2.50 -39.09 -0.28
N ALA A 504 3.21 -37.96 -0.34
CA ALA A 504 4.34 -37.65 0.53
C ALA A 504 3.87 -37.40 1.97
N GLU A 505 2.70 -36.78 2.12
CA GLU A 505 2.08 -36.48 3.40
C GLU A 505 0.58 -36.73 3.34
N THR A 506 0.02 -37.16 4.48
CA THR A 506 -1.43 -37.30 4.69
C THR A 506 -1.73 -36.85 6.10
N ASP A 507 -2.68 -35.93 6.27
CA ASP A 507 -3.09 -35.43 7.57
C ASP A 507 -4.38 -36.09 8.09
N ASP A 508 -4.73 -35.83 9.35
CA ASP A 508 -5.95 -36.34 10.01
C ASP A 508 -7.24 -35.75 9.43
N LEU A 509 -7.16 -34.64 8.65
CA LEU A 509 -8.28 -34.01 7.95
C LEU A 509 -8.47 -34.55 6.53
N GLY A 510 -7.64 -35.53 6.14
CA GLY A 510 -7.72 -36.21 4.86
C GLY A 510 -7.04 -35.46 3.73
N GLU A 511 -6.22 -34.46 4.00
CA GLU A 511 -5.42 -33.79 2.99
C GLU A 511 -4.28 -34.70 2.53
N LEU A 512 -4.05 -34.73 1.23
CA LEU A 512 -3.04 -35.53 0.55
C LEU A 512 -2.09 -34.59 -0.20
N THR A 513 -0.80 -34.67 0.07
CA THR A 513 0.23 -33.86 -0.60
C THR A 513 1.18 -34.74 -1.41
N TRP A 514 1.42 -34.39 -2.67
CA TRP A 514 2.43 -34.98 -3.54
C TRP A 514 3.45 -33.91 -3.95
N ASN A 515 4.74 -34.24 -3.86
CA ASN A 515 5.82 -33.38 -4.33
C ASN A 515 6.40 -34.02 -5.62
N LEU A 516 6.14 -33.35 -6.75
CA LEU A 516 6.58 -33.79 -8.07
C LEU A 516 7.79 -32.98 -8.51
N VAL A 517 8.78 -33.61 -9.10
CA VAL A 517 9.89 -32.93 -9.78
C VAL A 517 9.77 -33.28 -11.26
N LEU A 518 9.37 -32.32 -12.08
CA LEU A 518 9.10 -32.52 -13.51
C LEU A 518 10.22 -31.89 -14.34
N THR A 519 10.88 -32.68 -15.14
CA THR A 519 11.84 -32.18 -16.14
C THR A 519 11.10 -31.42 -17.27
N PRO A 520 11.79 -30.70 -18.16
CA PRO A 520 11.16 -30.02 -19.28
C PRO A 520 10.29 -30.95 -20.12
N ARG A 521 9.02 -30.56 -20.35
CA ARG A 521 8.01 -31.30 -21.12
C ARG A 521 7.60 -32.64 -20.54
N GLU A 522 7.87 -32.88 -19.28
CA GLU A 522 7.45 -34.07 -18.56
C GLU A 522 6.02 -33.95 -18.07
N GLU A 523 5.31 -35.07 -18.10
CA GLU A 523 3.97 -35.26 -17.55
C GLU A 523 4.02 -36.24 -16.39
N ALA A 524 3.38 -35.93 -15.28
CA ALA A 524 3.14 -36.87 -14.19
C ALA A 524 1.64 -37.06 -13.96
N THR A 525 1.28 -38.31 -13.67
CA THR A 525 -0.11 -38.66 -13.36
C THR A 525 -0.21 -39.22 -11.95
N ILE A 526 -1.06 -38.62 -11.14
CA ILE A 526 -1.46 -39.07 -9.80
C ILE A 526 -2.82 -39.76 -9.91
N LYS A 527 -2.96 -40.94 -9.35
CA LYS A 527 -4.25 -41.64 -9.22
C LYS A 527 -4.49 -41.94 -7.77
N HIS A 528 -5.60 -41.44 -7.22
CA HIS A 528 -6.00 -41.77 -5.86
C HIS A 528 -7.45 -42.23 -5.79
N ARG A 529 -7.75 -43.06 -4.82
CA ARG A 529 -9.07 -43.65 -4.62
C ARG A 529 -9.43 -43.73 -3.16
N PHE A 530 -10.71 -43.61 -2.86
CA PHE A 530 -11.26 -43.84 -1.54
C PHE A 530 -12.63 -44.51 -1.62
N THR A 531 -13.02 -45.15 -0.54
CA THR A 531 -14.36 -45.73 -0.39
C THR A 531 -15.09 -45.12 0.79
N VAL A 532 -16.37 -44.88 0.59
CA VAL A 532 -17.28 -44.44 1.63
C VAL A 532 -18.29 -45.55 1.90
N GLU A 533 -18.28 -46.09 3.12
CA GLU A 533 -19.18 -47.10 3.60
C GLU A 533 -20.23 -46.47 4.51
N HIS A 534 -21.50 -46.67 4.24
CA HIS A 534 -22.58 -46.10 5.04
C HIS A 534 -23.82 -47.04 5.11
N PRO A 535 -24.69 -46.95 6.11
CA PRO A 535 -25.94 -47.68 6.16
C PRO A 535 -26.81 -47.41 4.92
N ALA A 536 -27.47 -48.43 4.38
CA ALA A 536 -28.26 -48.31 3.14
C ALA A 536 -29.42 -47.31 3.25
N GLN A 537 -29.87 -47.05 4.47
CA GLN A 537 -30.97 -46.10 4.79
C GLN A 537 -30.48 -44.67 5.01
N ALA A 538 -29.17 -44.45 5.23
CA ALA A 538 -28.58 -43.13 5.40
C ALA A 538 -28.34 -42.47 4.04
N THR A 539 -28.66 -41.20 3.96
CA THR A 539 -28.29 -40.36 2.80
C THR A 539 -26.99 -39.65 3.13
N VAL A 540 -25.95 -39.90 2.34
CA VAL A 540 -24.66 -39.18 2.46
C VAL A 540 -24.74 -37.94 1.60
N THR A 541 -24.46 -36.79 2.19
CA THR A 541 -24.36 -35.48 1.53
C THR A 541 -22.90 -35.05 1.49
N GLY A 542 -22.49 -34.24 0.51
CA GLY A 542 -21.11 -33.73 0.39
C GLY A 542 -20.14 -34.60 -0.38
N LEU A 543 -20.63 -35.57 -1.19
CA LEU A 543 -19.83 -36.44 -2.10
C LEU A 543 -20.01 -36.05 -3.55
#